data_7ec1dad28afce3d44ea0756826698b0d
#
_entry.id   7ec1dad28afce3d44ea0756826698b0d
#
_cell.length_a   1.000
_cell.length_b   1.000
_cell.length_c   1.000
_cell.angle_alpha   90.00
_cell.angle_beta   90.00
_cell.angle_gamma   90.00
#
_symmetry.space_group_name_H-M   'P 1'
#
loop_
_entity.id
_entity.type
_entity.pdbx_description
1 polymer ?
#
loop_
_entity_poly.entity_id
_entity_poly.type
_entity_poly.pdbx_seq_one_letter_code
_entity_poly.pdbx_strand_id
1 'polypeptide(L)'
;MKRLLLVCVVIMCLVPVGGWAESSVTEVEPLFPACGENGKWGYINREGDFLIQPQFDGASDFRGNYAVIAVYPDGFTLTEETDWASIPDCEGVIDRNGSIVLQPTYSFDAGYDGRFYGGKDTGIWYVTRWRDLVWDENEEESLQENRVGFFDIPSGCFSGLNWRDIWPWVSDSRLVPVIDDTFRSGYADRTTGEMVIPCQYEATDPSCFYGGVASVFAIDEDYDETGNRGRSACYLIDETGTEIPLPDGIHAVIYEGAFFDRVMIQDDAKLFGYANASGQLVITPQYIRANSFEETPLGVTAVVQFSDQDWGVIDLEGEILTREIIAQHWSGPHFYNGYRTEKTDVNTYSLLNMLGETVFSLTIDHIVSLGTPMENSLCWFAVDEKGDETHWYERRYGLVNMQGEIITDAVWIKPDFSGYSEGYHIIVQMIDGQRKLGYLDNSGSLAIPCVFDDADDFDNGLAFVRIGNRCGYIDENGREVYFWEFEEEPYSDVSYDDEEE
;
A
#
# COMPACT_ATOMS: atom_id res chain seq x y z
N MET A 1 1.34 -73.56 17.64
CA MET A 1 0.70 -72.34 18.05
C MET A 1 0.82 -71.31 16.94
N LYS A 2 -0.22 -71.23 16.10
CA LYS A 2 -0.26 -70.34 14.95
C LYS A 2 -0.90 -69.01 15.41
N ARG A 3 -0.19 -67.89 15.24
CA ARG A 3 -0.76 -66.54 15.45
C ARG A 3 -1.53 -66.13 14.20
N LEU A 4 -2.82 -65.87 14.38
CA LEU A 4 -3.72 -65.32 13.36
C LEU A 4 -3.47 -63.81 13.28
N LEU A 5 -3.07 -63.32 12.12
CA LEU A 5 -3.06 -61.88 11.82
C LEU A 5 -4.44 -61.49 11.31
N LEU A 6 -5.11 -60.62 12.05
CA LEU A 6 -6.40 -60.02 11.64
C LEU A 6 -6.07 -58.80 10.75
N VAL A 7 -6.38 -58.90 9.48
CA VAL A 7 -6.32 -57.77 8.55
C VAL A 7 -7.66 -57.08 8.56
N CYS A 8 -7.74 -55.90 9.15
CA CYS A 8 -8.92 -55.03 9.03
C CYS A 8 -8.89 -54.34 7.66
N VAL A 9 -9.72 -54.79 6.74
CA VAL A 9 -10.04 -54.08 5.50
C VAL A 9 -11.00 -52.96 5.84
N VAL A 10 -10.53 -51.71 5.82
CA VAL A 10 -11.37 -50.51 5.86
C VAL A 10 -11.92 -50.28 4.45
N ILE A 11 -13.20 -50.59 4.25
CA ILE A 11 -13.91 -50.21 3.04
C ILE A 11 -14.20 -48.70 3.16
N MET A 12 -13.40 -47.88 2.45
CA MET A 12 -13.77 -46.48 2.20
C MET A 12 -14.93 -46.46 1.21
N CYS A 13 -16.13 -46.15 1.69
CA CYS A 13 -17.22 -45.74 0.84
C CYS A 13 -16.83 -44.38 0.18
N LEU A 14 -16.46 -44.41 -1.09
CA LEU A 14 -16.38 -43.22 -1.93
C LEU A 14 -17.79 -42.69 -2.12
N VAL A 15 -18.18 -41.71 -1.31
CA VAL A 15 -19.28 -40.82 -1.63
C VAL A 15 -18.79 -39.91 -2.73
N PRO A 16 -19.46 -39.83 -3.91
CA PRO A 16 -19.06 -38.82 -4.90
C PRO A 16 -19.36 -37.46 -4.29
N VAL A 17 -18.31 -36.73 -3.93
CA VAL A 17 -18.41 -35.31 -3.66
C VAL A 17 -18.86 -34.67 -4.95
N GLY A 18 -20.11 -34.18 -4.96
CA GLY A 18 -20.66 -33.45 -6.11
C GLY A 18 -19.67 -32.34 -6.49
N GLY A 19 -19.31 -32.32 -7.76
CA GLY A 19 -18.43 -31.29 -8.30
C GLY A 19 -19.01 -29.93 -7.94
N TRP A 20 -18.24 -29.17 -7.22
CA TRP A 20 -18.39 -27.73 -7.21
C TRP A 20 -18.10 -27.34 -8.65
N ALA A 21 -19.13 -26.87 -9.36
CA ALA A 21 -18.91 -26.16 -10.59
C ALA A 21 -17.97 -25.01 -10.22
N GLU A 22 -16.74 -25.06 -10.72
CA GLU A 22 -15.94 -23.85 -10.85
C GLU A 22 -16.85 -22.87 -11.59
N SER A 23 -17.37 -21.89 -10.84
CA SER A 23 -17.91 -20.70 -11.48
C SER A 23 -16.73 -20.17 -12.27
N SER A 24 -16.80 -20.28 -13.59
CA SER A 24 -15.91 -19.54 -14.45
C SER A 24 -16.10 -18.08 -14.06
N VAL A 25 -15.22 -17.55 -13.22
CA VAL A 25 -15.02 -16.12 -13.12
C VAL A 25 -14.66 -15.74 -14.55
N THR A 26 -15.60 -15.15 -15.28
CA THR A 26 -15.30 -14.55 -16.56
C THR A 26 -14.28 -13.47 -16.23
N GLU A 27 -13.04 -13.72 -16.61
CA GLU A 27 -11.95 -12.75 -16.46
C GLU A 27 -12.45 -11.46 -17.11
N VAL A 28 -12.50 -10.41 -16.33
CA VAL A 28 -13.02 -9.13 -16.79
C VAL A 28 -11.96 -8.56 -17.73
N GLU A 29 -12.31 -8.28 -18.97
CA GLU A 29 -11.42 -7.68 -19.96
C GLU A 29 -10.73 -6.45 -19.39
N PRO A 30 -9.40 -6.39 -19.28
CA PRO A 30 -8.71 -5.20 -18.78
C PRO A 30 -8.90 -4.02 -19.72
N LEU A 31 -8.93 -2.82 -19.14
CA LEU A 31 -9.09 -1.57 -19.86
C LEU A 31 -7.97 -0.63 -19.46
N PHE A 32 -7.31 -0.06 -20.46
CA PHE A 32 -6.16 0.83 -20.28
C PHE A 32 -6.49 2.22 -20.80
N PRO A 33 -6.20 3.31 -20.06
CA PRO A 33 -6.46 4.67 -20.52
C PRO A 33 -5.55 5.02 -21.70
N ALA A 34 -6.13 5.53 -22.77
CA ALA A 34 -5.36 5.88 -23.97
C ALA A 34 -5.91 7.16 -24.60
N CYS A 35 -4.99 8.00 -25.11
CA CYS A 35 -5.33 9.24 -25.79
C CYS A 35 -5.58 8.97 -27.28
N GLY A 36 -6.71 9.44 -27.80
CA GLY A 36 -7.06 9.34 -29.22
C GLY A 36 -6.51 10.51 -30.04
N GLU A 37 -6.63 10.41 -31.38
CA GLU A 37 -6.20 11.45 -32.33
C GLU A 37 -6.84 12.83 -32.10
N ASN A 38 -7.95 12.87 -31.37
CA ASN A 38 -8.66 14.11 -31.03
C ASN A 38 -8.16 14.77 -29.74
N GLY A 39 -7.08 14.24 -29.12
CA GLY A 39 -6.55 14.72 -27.85
C GLY A 39 -7.41 14.38 -26.64
N LYS A 40 -8.42 13.52 -26.79
CA LYS A 40 -9.28 13.05 -25.70
C LYS A 40 -8.88 11.65 -25.27
N TRP A 41 -9.16 11.35 -24.01
CA TRP A 41 -8.92 10.06 -23.42
C TRP A 41 -10.11 9.12 -23.57
N GLY A 42 -9.84 7.86 -23.82
CA GLY A 42 -10.75 6.74 -23.83
C GLY A 42 -10.07 5.52 -23.22
N TYR A 43 -10.58 4.34 -23.50
CA TYR A 43 -9.99 3.11 -22.98
C TYR A 43 -9.89 2.04 -24.03
N ILE A 44 -8.72 1.45 -24.14
CA ILE A 44 -8.40 0.36 -25.06
C ILE A 44 -8.38 -0.99 -24.32
N ASN A 45 -8.54 -2.07 -25.07
CA ASN A 45 -8.29 -3.44 -24.63
C ASN A 45 -6.81 -3.83 -24.83
N ARG A 46 -6.45 -5.08 -24.54
CA ARG A 46 -5.09 -5.63 -24.73
C ARG A 46 -4.63 -5.62 -26.21
N GLU A 47 -5.56 -5.63 -27.16
CA GLU A 47 -5.28 -5.59 -28.60
C GLU A 47 -5.07 -4.15 -29.12
N GLY A 48 -5.32 -3.13 -28.29
CA GLY A 48 -5.22 -1.72 -28.68
C GLY A 48 -6.50 -1.13 -29.29
N ASP A 49 -7.61 -1.87 -29.24
CA ASP A 49 -8.90 -1.41 -29.75
C ASP A 49 -9.65 -0.59 -28.69
N PHE A 50 -10.16 0.59 -29.05
CA PHE A 50 -10.99 1.39 -28.14
C PHE A 50 -12.33 0.72 -27.84
N LEU A 51 -12.52 0.28 -26.60
CA LEU A 51 -13.81 -0.16 -26.07
C LEU A 51 -14.63 1.01 -25.55
N ILE A 52 -13.99 2.02 -24.94
CA ILE A 52 -14.60 3.30 -24.61
C ILE A 52 -13.94 4.37 -25.49
N GLN A 53 -14.72 4.96 -26.40
CA GLN A 53 -14.19 5.91 -27.37
C GLN A 53 -13.63 7.16 -26.69
N PRO A 54 -12.56 7.78 -27.24
CA PRO A 54 -11.92 8.98 -26.71
C PRO A 54 -12.91 10.16 -26.63
N GLN A 55 -13.22 10.56 -25.40
CA GLN A 55 -14.20 11.61 -25.12
C GLN A 55 -13.90 12.43 -23.87
N PHE A 56 -13.01 11.97 -22.98
CA PHE A 56 -12.70 12.62 -21.73
C PHE A 56 -11.45 13.51 -21.87
N ASP A 57 -11.28 14.50 -21.01
CA ASP A 57 -10.10 15.36 -20.96
C ASP A 57 -8.95 14.71 -20.16
N GLY A 58 -9.28 13.81 -19.23
CA GLY A 58 -8.34 12.98 -18.49
C GLY A 58 -8.97 11.64 -18.13
N ALA A 59 -8.14 10.63 -17.87
CA ALA A 59 -8.59 9.29 -17.50
C ALA A 59 -7.52 8.61 -16.62
N SER A 60 -7.96 7.98 -15.52
CA SER A 60 -7.14 7.13 -14.67
C SER A 60 -7.26 5.67 -15.08
N ASP A 61 -6.40 4.82 -14.52
CA ASP A 61 -6.59 3.37 -14.58
C ASP A 61 -7.90 2.94 -13.93
N PHE A 62 -8.46 1.82 -14.43
CA PHE A 62 -9.58 1.18 -13.77
C PHE A 62 -9.13 0.51 -12.46
N ARG A 63 -9.83 0.83 -11.38
CA ARG A 63 -9.75 0.10 -10.10
C ARG A 63 -11.04 -0.71 -9.94
N GLY A 64 -10.96 -2.01 -10.08
CA GLY A 64 -12.13 -2.87 -10.14
C GLY A 64 -13.07 -2.51 -11.30
N ASN A 65 -14.27 -2.04 -10.99
CA ASN A 65 -15.28 -1.71 -12.02
C ASN A 65 -15.34 -0.22 -12.38
N TYR A 66 -14.50 0.63 -11.81
CA TYR A 66 -14.61 2.08 -11.93
C TYR A 66 -13.27 2.74 -12.26
N ALA A 67 -13.36 3.87 -12.95
CA ALA A 67 -12.23 4.75 -13.24
C ALA A 67 -12.63 6.22 -13.02
N VAL A 68 -11.67 7.04 -12.61
CA VAL A 68 -11.82 8.48 -12.52
C VAL A 68 -11.57 9.08 -13.90
N ILE A 69 -12.43 10.00 -14.32
CA ILE A 69 -12.27 10.75 -15.57
C ILE A 69 -12.38 12.26 -15.28
N ALA A 70 -11.72 13.05 -16.10
CA ALA A 70 -11.88 14.50 -16.09
C ALA A 70 -12.67 14.95 -17.33
N VAL A 71 -13.56 15.95 -17.12
CA VAL A 71 -14.27 16.64 -18.20
C VAL A 71 -14.23 18.13 -17.92
N TYR A 72 -13.40 18.85 -18.66
CA TYR A 72 -13.24 20.30 -18.45
C TYR A 72 -14.48 21.07 -18.83
N PRO A 73 -14.84 22.11 -18.08
CA PRO A 73 -15.93 23.02 -18.43
C PRO A 73 -15.67 23.71 -19.77
N ASP A 74 -16.75 24.09 -20.46
CA ASP A 74 -16.66 24.84 -21.71
C ASP A 74 -15.80 26.12 -21.57
N GLY A 75 -14.80 26.24 -22.42
CA GLY A 75 -13.85 27.36 -22.45
C GLY A 75 -12.68 27.28 -21.48
N PHE A 76 -12.57 26.21 -20.68
CA PHE A 76 -11.36 25.91 -19.93
C PHE A 76 -10.37 25.15 -20.81
N THR A 77 -9.10 25.52 -20.71
CA THR A 77 -8.00 24.82 -21.37
C THR A 77 -6.85 24.74 -20.37
N LEU A 78 -6.38 23.56 -20.09
CA LEU A 78 -5.18 23.35 -19.29
C LEU A 78 -3.97 23.84 -20.11
N THR A 79 -3.11 24.66 -19.50
CA THR A 79 -1.87 25.17 -20.10
C THR A 79 -0.74 25.08 -19.08
N GLU A 80 0.49 25.16 -19.52
CA GLU A 80 1.68 25.15 -18.65
C GLU A 80 1.66 26.26 -17.57
N GLU A 81 0.96 27.35 -17.83
CA GLU A 81 0.81 28.49 -16.90
C GLU A 81 -0.40 28.30 -15.95
N THR A 82 -1.16 27.20 -16.10
CA THR A 82 -2.36 26.96 -15.28
C THR A 82 -1.93 26.58 -13.87
N ASP A 83 -2.22 27.47 -12.91
CA ASP A 83 -2.03 27.14 -11.48
C ASP A 83 -2.97 26.01 -11.07
N TRP A 84 -2.44 25.04 -10.34
CA TRP A 84 -3.21 23.88 -9.81
C TRP A 84 -4.47 24.31 -9.06
N ALA A 85 -4.40 25.40 -8.28
CA ALA A 85 -5.54 25.96 -7.57
C ALA A 85 -6.62 26.54 -8.49
N SER A 86 -6.31 26.77 -9.78
CA SER A 86 -7.26 27.29 -10.78
C SER A 86 -7.94 26.20 -11.61
N ILE A 87 -7.52 24.94 -11.46
CA ILE A 87 -8.16 23.81 -12.14
C ILE A 87 -9.57 23.62 -11.52
N PRO A 88 -10.62 23.64 -12.35
CA PRO A 88 -11.96 23.47 -11.83
C PRO A 88 -12.22 22.04 -11.34
N ASP A 89 -13.10 21.86 -10.38
CA ASP A 89 -13.67 20.56 -10.05
C ASP A 89 -14.34 19.96 -11.30
N CYS A 90 -13.69 19.00 -11.92
CA CYS A 90 -14.10 18.47 -13.22
C CYS A 90 -13.91 16.95 -13.31
N GLU A 91 -13.63 16.31 -12.20
CA GLU A 91 -13.45 14.87 -12.13
C GLU A 91 -14.74 14.17 -11.71
N GLY A 92 -14.93 12.97 -12.24
CA GLY A 92 -16.08 12.12 -12.00
C GLY A 92 -15.70 10.65 -12.13
N VAL A 93 -16.68 9.76 -12.04
CA VAL A 93 -16.47 8.32 -12.09
C VAL A 93 -17.27 7.71 -13.22
N ILE A 94 -16.66 6.80 -13.96
CA ILE A 94 -17.31 5.96 -14.97
C ILE A 94 -17.27 4.48 -14.60
N ASP A 95 -18.23 3.72 -15.12
CA ASP A 95 -18.20 2.27 -15.13
C ASP A 95 -17.42 1.72 -16.35
N ARG A 96 -17.25 0.41 -16.42
CA ARG A 96 -16.53 -0.27 -17.51
C ARG A 96 -17.19 -0.17 -18.88
N ASN A 97 -18.42 0.33 -18.96
CA ASN A 97 -19.12 0.62 -20.23
C ASN A 97 -18.94 2.09 -20.66
N GLY A 98 -18.21 2.88 -19.89
CA GLY A 98 -18.07 4.33 -20.08
C GLY A 98 -19.27 5.15 -19.63
N SER A 99 -20.18 4.55 -18.86
CA SER A 99 -21.34 5.27 -18.31
C SER A 99 -20.95 6.05 -17.09
N ILE A 100 -21.35 7.33 -17.03
CA ILE A 100 -21.06 8.18 -15.87
C ILE A 100 -21.84 7.71 -14.63
N VAL A 101 -21.12 7.30 -13.60
CA VAL A 101 -21.63 6.89 -12.30
C VAL A 101 -21.67 8.08 -11.34
N LEU A 102 -20.63 8.90 -11.33
CA LEU A 102 -20.56 10.16 -10.61
C LEU A 102 -20.23 11.29 -11.58
N GLN A 103 -21.03 12.35 -11.56
CA GLN A 103 -20.87 13.48 -12.49
C GLN A 103 -19.50 14.16 -12.29
N PRO A 104 -18.87 14.65 -13.39
CA PRO A 104 -17.55 15.27 -13.33
C PRO A 104 -17.64 16.71 -12.78
N THR A 105 -17.87 16.83 -11.49
CA THR A 105 -18.01 18.09 -10.74
C THR A 105 -17.33 18.01 -9.38
N TYR A 106 -16.39 17.10 -9.21
CA TYR A 106 -15.64 16.86 -8.00
C TYR A 106 -14.14 16.89 -8.30
N SER A 107 -13.34 16.80 -7.26
CA SER A 107 -11.92 16.52 -7.33
C SER A 107 -11.62 15.28 -6.51
N PHE A 108 -10.73 14.44 -7.03
CA PHE A 108 -10.25 13.24 -6.38
C PHE A 108 -8.80 13.48 -5.98
N ASP A 109 -8.52 13.41 -4.68
CA ASP A 109 -7.16 13.56 -4.22
C ASP A 109 -6.39 12.26 -4.48
N ALA A 110 -5.53 12.29 -5.51
CA ALA A 110 -4.67 11.16 -5.88
C ALA A 110 -3.66 10.80 -4.78
N GLY A 111 -3.33 11.72 -3.87
CA GLY A 111 -2.47 11.48 -2.72
C GLY A 111 -3.13 10.62 -1.64
N TYR A 112 -4.46 10.61 -1.61
CA TYR A 112 -5.28 9.80 -0.70
C TYR A 112 -5.95 8.62 -1.40
N ASP A 113 -5.42 8.15 -2.52
CA ASP A 113 -5.97 7.01 -3.27
C ASP A 113 -5.86 5.66 -2.54
N GLY A 114 -5.41 5.69 -1.29
CA GLY A 114 -5.28 4.50 -0.44
C GLY A 114 -4.06 3.64 -0.71
N ARG A 115 -3.20 3.99 -1.68
CA ARG A 115 -1.99 3.23 -1.98
C ARG A 115 -0.82 3.50 -1.03
N PHE A 116 -0.85 4.61 -0.28
CA PHE A 116 0.31 5.06 0.50
C PHE A 116 0.52 4.38 1.85
N TYR A 117 -0.46 3.67 2.40
CA TYR A 117 -0.30 3.05 3.71
C TYR A 117 -0.18 1.53 3.61
N GLY A 118 1.06 1.04 3.58
CA GLY A 118 1.36 -0.38 3.62
C GLY A 118 1.15 -1.16 2.32
N GLY A 119 0.97 -0.48 1.18
CA GLY A 119 0.85 -1.13 -0.14
C GLY A 119 -0.45 -1.91 -0.36
N LYS A 120 -1.43 -1.77 0.53
CA LYS A 120 -2.76 -2.38 0.38
C LYS A 120 -3.78 -1.35 -0.08
N ASP A 121 -4.55 -1.72 -1.10
CA ASP A 121 -5.66 -0.91 -1.60
C ASP A 121 -6.80 -0.85 -0.57
N THR A 122 -7.20 0.37 -0.14
CA THR A 122 -8.35 0.57 0.76
C THR A 122 -9.69 0.32 0.07
N GLY A 123 -9.73 0.32 -1.25
CA GLY A 123 -10.94 0.27 -2.05
C GLY A 123 -11.82 1.52 -1.92
N ILE A 124 -11.26 2.65 -1.53
CA ILE A 124 -11.97 3.92 -1.33
C ILE A 124 -11.20 5.04 -2.02
N TRP A 125 -11.91 5.90 -2.74
CA TRP A 125 -11.39 7.18 -3.19
C TRP A 125 -11.87 8.32 -2.29
N TYR A 126 -10.96 9.22 -1.96
CA TYR A 126 -11.28 10.48 -1.30
C TYR A 126 -11.85 11.45 -2.33
N VAL A 127 -13.00 12.08 -2.02
CA VAL A 127 -13.72 12.96 -2.94
C VAL A 127 -13.97 14.31 -2.26
N THR A 128 -13.64 15.39 -2.95
CA THR A 128 -13.80 16.76 -2.43
C THR A 128 -14.32 17.71 -3.51
N ARG A 129 -14.57 18.96 -3.14
CA ARG A 129 -14.77 20.10 -4.01
C ARG A 129 -13.89 21.25 -3.55
N TRP A 130 -12.97 21.66 -4.39
CA TRP A 130 -12.06 22.77 -4.09
C TRP A 130 -12.67 24.16 -4.31
N ARG A 131 -13.76 24.27 -5.10
CA ARG A 131 -14.38 25.55 -5.44
C ARG A 131 -15.03 26.27 -4.27
N ASP A 132 -15.30 25.60 -3.19
CA ASP A 132 -15.88 26.21 -1.99
C ASP A 132 -14.79 26.89 -1.13
N LEU A 133 -13.51 26.90 -1.59
CA LEU A 133 -12.42 27.65 -1.00
C LEU A 133 -12.50 29.14 -1.41
N VAL A 134 -13.16 29.97 -0.64
CA VAL A 134 -13.06 31.43 -0.76
C VAL A 134 -11.83 31.89 0.03
N TRP A 135 -10.74 32.26 -0.61
CA TRP A 135 -9.61 32.88 0.04
C TRP A 135 -10.00 34.28 0.52
N ASP A 136 -9.92 34.55 1.82
CA ASP A 136 -10.03 35.91 2.34
C ASP A 136 -8.70 36.64 2.08
N GLU A 137 -8.76 37.84 1.49
CA GLU A 137 -7.60 38.68 1.16
C GLU A 137 -6.76 39.09 2.39
N ASN A 138 -7.18 38.74 3.60
CA ASN A 138 -6.54 39.13 4.87
C ASN A 138 -5.75 38.03 5.56
N GLU A 139 -5.50 36.88 4.92
CA GLU A 139 -4.67 35.77 5.44
C GLU A 139 -5.10 35.19 6.82
N GLU A 140 -6.23 35.61 7.37
CA GLU A 140 -6.83 34.89 8.47
C GLU A 140 -7.56 33.67 7.89
N GLU A 141 -7.17 32.46 8.30
CA GLU A 141 -7.78 31.21 7.90
C GLU A 141 -9.31 31.34 7.91
N SER A 142 -9.87 31.60 6.74
CA SER A 142 -11.32 31.45 6.61
C SER A 142 -11.57 29.96 6.79
N LEU A 143 -12.15 29.59 7.92
CA LEU A 143 -12.68 28.27 8.21
C LEU A 143 -13.75 27.94 7.19
N GLN A 144 -13.31 27.62 5.97
CA GLN A 144 -14.25 27.19 4.95
C GLN A 144 -14.67 25.77 5.26
N GLU A 145 -15.94 25.59 5.06
CA GLU A 145 -16.63 24.32 5.18
C GLU A 145 -16.23 23.38 4.03
N ASN A 146 -14.93 23.03 3.93
CA ASN A 146 -14.51 21.96 3.04
C ASN A 146 -15.24 20.71 3.46
N ARG A 147 -16.14 20.27 2.62
CA ARG A 147 -16.83 19.01 2.77
C ARG A 147 -16.17 17.98 1.90
N VAL A 148 -15.91 16.84 2.52
CA VAL A 148 -15.36 15.69 1.85
C VAL A 148 -16.32 14.52 1.92
N GLY A 149 -16.10 13.57 1.05
CA GLY A 149 -16.80 12.31 1.00
C GLY A 149 -15.89 11.21 0.49
N PHE A 150 -16.43 10.03 0.33
CA PHE A 150 -15.73 8.90 -0.26
C PHE A 150 -16.56 8.23 -1.34
N PHE A 151 -15.87 7.64 -2.31
CA PHE A 151 -16.43 6.69 -3.26
C PHE A 151 -15.89 5.30 -2.94
N ASP A 152 -16.78 4.39 -2.58
CA ASP A 152 -16.43 3.00 -2.30
C ASP A 152 -16.37 2.20 -3.61
N ILE A 153 -15.17 1.80 -4.01
CA ILE A 153 -14.92 1.13 -5.29
C ILE A 153 -15.66 -0.22 -5.39
N PRO A 154 -15.64 -1.10 -4.37
CA PRO A 154 -16.34 -2.39 -4.49
C PRO A 154 -17.85 -2.27 -4.67
N SER A 155 -18.52 -1.33 -4.02
CA SER A 155 -19.98 -1.18 -4.08
C SER A 155 -20.44 -0.14 -5.10
N GLY A 156 -19.55 0.77 -5.54
CA GLY A 156 -19.90 1.93 -6.36
C GLY A 156 -20.72 3.00 -5.60
N CYS A 157 -20.67 2.97 -4.28
CA CYS A 157 -21.41 3.92 -3.45
C CYS A 157 -20.62 5.23 -3.27
N PHE A 158 -21.29 6.36 -3.50
CA PHE A 158 -20.78 7.68 -3.13
C PHE A 158 -21.49 8.18 -1.86
N SER A 159 -20.71 8.47 -0.82
CA SER A 159 -21.24 8.94 0.48
C SER A 159 -21.89 10.32 0.45
N GLY A 160 -21.70 11.09 -0.63
CA GLY A 160 -21.92 12.54 -0.62
C GLY A 160 -20.80 13.27 0.12
N LEU A 161 -20.76 14.59 0.00
CA LEU A 161 -19.83 15.46 0.72
C LEU A 161 -20.43 15.83 2.09
N ASN A 162 -20.42 14.90 3.02
CA ASN A 162 -21.13 15.01 4.31
C ASN A 162 -20.20 15.28 5.49
N TRP A 163 -18.91 15.11 5.32
CA TRP A 163 -17.93 15.08 6.39
C TRP A 163 -16.98 16.27 6.30
N ARG A 164 -16.38 16.65 7.43
CA ARG A 164 -15.25 17.57 7.47
C ARG A 164 -13.98 16.89 7.00
N ASP A 165 -13.80 15.62 7.37
CA ASP A 165 -12.67 14.78 6.95
C ASP A 165 -13.04 13.30 7.02
N ILE A 166 -12.27 12.46 6.34
CA ILE A 166 -12.37 11.00 6.37
C ILE A 166 -10.97 10.39 6.48
N TRP A 167 -10.87 9.21 7.08
CA TRP A 167 -9.60 8.50 7.24
C TRP A 167 -9.74 7.09 6.66
N PRO A 168 -9.57 6.93 5.34
CA PRO A 168 -9.79 5.68 4.65
C PRO A 168 -8.57 4.73 4.76
N TRP A 169 -8.23 4.33 5.99
CA TRP A 169 -7.17 3.36 6.22
C TRP A 169 -7.61 1.95 5.80
N VAL A 170 -6.63 1.05 5.63
CA VAL A 170 -6.91 -0.37 5.39
C VAL A 170 -7.73 -0.94 6.55
N SER A 171 -8.86 -1.57 6.23
CA SER A 171 -9.81 -2.12 7.19
C SER A 171 -10.44 -3.37 6.60
N ASP A 172 -10.77 -4.35 7.43
CA ASP A 172 -11.59 -5.51 7.05
C ASP A 172 -13.09 -5.27 7.31
N SER A 173 -13.43 -4.08 7.84
CA SER A 173 -14.78 -3.66 8.14
C SER A 173 -15.40 -2.82 7.01
N ARG A 174 -16.72 -2.78 6.99
CA ARG A 174 -17.48 -1.83 6.17
C ARG A 174 -17.54 -0.42 6.75
N LEU A 175 -16.97 -0.19 7.94
CA LEU A 175 -17.02 1.09 8.61
C LEU A 175 -15.77 1.92 8.30
N VAL A 176 -16.01 3.18 7.88
CA VAL A 176 -14.98 4.18 7.57
C VAL A 176 -15.01 5.25 8.64
N PRO A 177 -13.86 5.60 9.24
CA PRO A 177 -13.78 6.72 10.16
C PRO A 177 -14.09 8.05 9.44
N VAL A 178 -14.96 8.84 10.05
CA VAL A 178 -15.38 10.14 9.55
C VAL A 178 -15.31 11.19 10.66
N ILE A 179 -15.08 12.44 10.30
CA ILE A 179 -14.98 13.58 11.24
C ILE A 179 -16.07 14.58 10.89
N ASP A 180 -16.80 15.04 11.90
CA ASP A 180 -17.83 16.06 11.75
C ASP A 180 -17.31 17.49 12.00
N ASP A 181 -18.19 18.51 11.87
CA ASP A 181 -17.87 19.91 12.05
C ASP A 181 -17.48 20.29 13.48
N THR A 182 -17.77 19.43 14.44
CA THR A 182 -17.38 19.63 15.85
C THR A 182 -16.01 19.03 16.16
N PHE A 183 -15.28 18.56 15.13
CA PHE A 183 -13.99 17.86 15.25
C PHE A 183 -14.10 16.61 16.13
N ARG A 184 -15.18 15.86 15.94
CA ARG A 184 -15.37 14.57 16.57
C ARG A 184 -15.37 13.48 15.51
N SER A 185 -14.77 12.33 15.84
CA SER A 185 -14.80 11.16 14.99
C SER A 185 -15.97 10.23 15.31
N GLY A 186 -16.44 9.57 14.30
CA GLY A 186 -17.43 8.51 14.31
C GLY A 186 -17.21 7.61 13.10
N TYR A 187 -18.19 6.80 12.74
CA TYR A 187 -18.02 5.84 11.64
C TYR A 187 -19.26 5.81 10.73
N ALA A 188 -19.01 5.84 9.44
CA ALA A 188 -20.01 5.67 8.39
C ALA A 188 -19.87 4.31 7.70
N ASP A 189 -20.97 3.79 7.20
CA ASP A 189 -20.98 2.57 6.37
C ASP A 189 -20.51 2.93 4.95
N ARG A 190 -19.44 2.29 4.48
CA ARG A 190 -18.84 2.56 3.15
C ARG A 190 -19.77 2.23 1.99
N THR A 191 -20.73 1.31 2.19
CA THR A 191 -21.62 0.84 1.13
C THR A 191 -22.91 1.67 1.02
N THR A 192 -23.24 2.46 2.03
CA THR A 192 -24.45 3.30 2.04
C THR A 192 -24.14 4.78 2.25
N GLY A 193 -22.97 5.12 2.79
CA GLY A 193 -22.62 6.49 3.20
C GLY A 193 -23.35 6.96 4.46
N GLU A 194 -24.10 6.09 5.13
CA GLU A 194 -24.88 6.47 6.32
C GLU A 194 -24.04 6.34 7.59
N MET A 195 -24.28 7.25 8.55
CA MET A 195 -23.67 7.21 9.87
C MET A 195 -24.15 5.98 10.65
N VAL A 196 -23.21 5.15 11.12
CA VAL A 196 -23.49 3.97 11.96
C VAL A 196 -23.15 4.28 13.42
N ILE A 197 -21.96 4.82 13.67
CA ILE A 197 -21.53 5.22 15.01
C ILE A 197 -21.43 6.75 15.02
N PRO A 198 -22.23 7.46 15.83
CA PRO A 198 -22.22 8.91 15.88
C PRO A 198 -20.83 9.49 16.21
N CYS A 199 -20.54 10.69 15.70
CA CYS A 199 -19.33 11.40 16.02
C CYS A 199 -19.32 11.83 17.49
N GLN A 200 -18.58 11.12 18.31
CA GLN A 200 -18.53 11.29 19.76
C GLN A 200 -17.16 11.04 20.38
N TYR A 201 -16.16 10.70 19.55
CA TYR A 201 -14.79 10.44 19.98
C TYR A 201 -13.87 11.57 19.54
N GLU A 202 -12.67 11.66 20.12
CA GLU A 202 -11.65 12.59 19.63
C GLU A 202 -11.31 12.33 18.16
N ALA A 203 -11.14 13.43 17.40
CA ALA A 203 -10.85 13.36 15.97
C ALA A 203 -9.37 13.16 15.67
N THR A 204 -8.49 13.16 16.67
CA THR A 204 -7.07 12.87 16.45
C THR A 204 -6.89 11.41 16.14
N ASP A 205 -6.62 11.13 14.87
CA ASP A 205 -6.28 9.80 14.34
C ASP A 205 -7.29 8.67 14.74
N PRO A 206 -8.54 8.71 14.24
CA PRO A 206 -9.48 7.64 14.54
C PRO A 206 -8.99 6.33 13.91
N SER A 207 -8.91 5.25 14.72
CA SER A 207 -8.54 3.94 14.20
C SER A 207 -9.61 3.35 13.31
N CYS A 208 -9.21 2.61 12.28
CA CYS A 208 -10.11 1.76 11.53
C CYS A 208 -10.46 0.50 12.31
N PHE A 209 -11.61 -0.08 11.99
CA PHE A 209 -11.97 -1.41 12.48
C PHE A 209 -11.13 -2.48 11.81
N TYR A 210 -10.61 -3.41 12.62
CA TYR A 210 -9.99 -4.64 12.16
C TYR A 210 -10.36 -5.78 13.09
N GLY A 211 -10.81 -6.93 12.54
CA GLY A 211 -11.34 -8.04 13.34
C GLY A 211 -12.54 -7.64 14.20
N GLY A 212 -13.35 -6.68 13.75
CA GLY A 212 -14.54 -6.19 14.45
C GLY A 212 -14.28 -5.24 15.63
N VAL A 213 -13.04 -4.75 15.81
CA VAL A 213 -12.63 -3.89 16.93
C VAL A 213 -11.88 -2.66 16.42
N ALA A 214 -12.13 -1.52 17.04
CA ALA A 214 -11.36 -0.31 16.87
C ALA A 214 -10.98 0.31 18.22
N SER A 215 -9.83 0.97 18.29
CA SER A 215 -9.44 1.79 19.44
C SER A 215 -9.87 3.24 19.25
N VAL A 216 -10.47 3.85 20.26
CA VAL A 216 -10.95 5.24 20.21
C VAL A 216 -10.57 6.00 21.47
N PHE A 217 -10.46 7.32 21.37
CA PHE A 217 -10.24 8.20 22.51
C PHE A 217 -11.52 8.80 23.02
N ALA A 218 -11.69 8.77 24.35
CA ALA A 218 -12.69 9.61 25.01
C ALA A 218 -12.34 11.09 24.79
N ILE A 219 -13.36 11.91 24.67
CA ILE A 219 -13.19 13.36 24.69
C ILE A 219 -12.83 13.74 26.11
N ASP A 220 -11.65 14.30 26.31
CA ASP A 220 -11.28 14.92 27.57
C ASP A 220 -11.71 16.40 27.52
N GLU A 221 -12.69 16.77 28.35
CA GLU A 221 -13.16 18.15 28.46
C GLU A 221 -12.21 19.00 29.35
N ASP A 222 -11.30 18.35 30.08
CA ASP A 222 -10.39 19.03 31.01
C ASP A 222 -9.00 19.22 30.36
N TYR A 223 -8.75 20.45 29.86
CA TYR A 223 -7.41 20.91 29.58
C TYR A 223 -6.69 21.17 30.91
N ASP A 224 -5.47 20.69 31.06
CA ASP A 224 -4.65 21.08 32.20
C ASP A 224 -4.32 22.59 32.15
N GLU A 225 -3.94 23.18 33.30
CA GLU A 225 -3.64 24.63 33.43
C GLU A 225 -2.48 25.08 32.49
N THR A 226 -1.77 24.15 31.85
CA THR A 226 -0.66 24.41 30.92
C THR A 226 -1.08 24.32 29.44
N GLY A 227 -2.34 24.01 29.15
CA GLY A 227 -2.85 23.83 27.79
C GLY A 227 -2.40 22.52 27.13
N ASN A 228 -1.79 21.60 27.90
CA ASN A 228 -1.52 20.25 27.44
C ASN A 228 -2.78 19.42 27.63
N ARG A 229 -3.21 18.74 26.56
CA ARG A 229 -4.23 17.70 26.67
C ARG A 229 -3.70 16.59 27.57
N GLY A 230 -4.40 16.29 28.65
CA GLY A 230 -4.24 15.01 29.33
C GLY A 230 -4.37 13.90 28.29
N ARG A 231 -3.66 12.79 28.43
CA ARG A 231 -3.88 11.65 27.54
C ARG A 231 -5.30 11.16 27.80
N SER A 232 -6.20 11.43 26.83
CA SER A 232 -7.55 10.90 26.83
C SER A 232 -7.48 9.39 26.98
N ALA A 233 -8.40 8.81 27.75
CA ALA A 233 -8.47 7.37 27.93
C ALA A 233 -8.75 6.72 26.56
N CYS A 234 -7.86 5.81 26.16
CA CYS A 234 -8.06 4.98 24.96
C CYS A 234 -8.81 3.70 25.37
N TYR A 235 -9.88 3.37 24.67
CA TYR A 235 -10.67 2.16 24.92
C TYR A 235 -11.07 1.51 23.61
N LEU A 236 -11.50 0.27 23.69
CA LEU A 236 -11.94 -0.53 22.54
C LEU A 236 -13.44 -0.42 22.35
N ILE A 237 -13.88 -0.39 21.09
CA ILE A 237 -15.28 -0.47 20.71
C ILE A 237 -15.50 -1.58 19.67
N ASP A 238 -16.71 -2.13 19.66
CA ASP A 238 -17.19 -3.00 18.58
C ASP A 238 -17.84 -2.17 17.44
N GLU A 239 -18.20 -2.81 16.34
CA GLU A 239 -18.82 -2.18 15.17
C GLU A 239 -20.20 -1.55 15.44
N THR A 240 -20.78 -1.71 16.62
CA THR A 240 -21.99 -1.02 17.06
C THR A 240 -21.68 0.25 17.85
N GLY A 241 -20.41 0.51 18.16
CA GLY A 241 -19.95 1.56 19.06
C GLY A 241 -20.06 1.21 20.54
N THR A 242 -20.30 -0.06 20.86
CA THR A 242 -20.34 -0.53 22.25
C THR A 242 -18.91 -0.74 22.76
N GLU A 243 -18.64 -0.19 23.96
CA GLU A 243 -17.34 -0.37 24.59
C GLU A 243 -17.08 -1.85 24.95
N ILE A 244 -15.88 -2.31 24.59
CA ILE A 244 -15.36 -3.62 24.95
C ILE A 244 -14.56 -3.48 26.23
N PRO A 245 -15.00 -4.02 27.36
CA PRO A 245 -14.35 -3.80 28.65
C PRO A 245 -13.00 -4.53 28.70
N LEU A 246 -11.97 -3.81 29.17
CA LEU A 246 -10.67 -4.36 29.50
C LEU A 246 -10.56 -4.56 31.02
N PRO A 247 -9.71 -5.48 31.51
CA PRO A 247 -9.45 -5.64 32.95
C PRO A 247 -8.85 -4.36 33.58
N ASP A 248 -9.07 -4.19 34.89
CA ASP A 248 -8.53 -3.05 35.64
C ASP A 248 -7.01 -2.90 35.45
N GLY A 249 -6.54 -1.68 35.19
CA GLY A 249 -5.13 -1.37 34.93
C GLY A 249 -4.61 -1.80 33.56
N ILE A 250 -5.50 -2.19 32.65
CA ILE A 250 -5.19 -2.52 31.25
C ILE A 250 -5.83 -1.47 30.35
N HIS A 251 -5.06 -0.97 29.37
CA HIS A 251 -5.45 0.08 28.47
C HIS A 251 -5.31 -0.37 27.01
N ALA A 252 -6.20 0.08 26.15
CA ALA A 252 -6.04 -0.08 24.70
C ALA A 252 -4.81 0.71 24.20
N VAL A 253 -4.23 0.22 23.11
CA VAL A 253 -3.16 0.92 22.39
C VAL A 253 -3.77 1.62 21.17
N ILE A 254 -3.25 2.80 20.85
CA ILE A 254 -3.74 3.61 19.73
C ILE A 254 -3.48 2.91 18.39
N TYR A 255 -4.36 3.09 17.42
CA TYR A 255 -4.31 2.55 16.05
C TYR A 255 -4.37 1.02 15.97
N GLU A 256 -4.82 0.36 17.02
CA GLU A 256 -4.90 -1.09 17.04
C GLU A 256 -6.33 -1.59 16.81
N GLY A 257 -6.42 -2.62 15.97
CA GLY A 257 -7.59 -3.48 15.84
C GLY A 257 -7.25 -4.90 16.30
N ALA A 258 -8.17 -5.83 16.10
CA ALA A 258 -7.98 -7.23 16.46
C ALA A 258 -7.37 -8.03 15.30
N PHE A 259 -6.06 -7.89 15.08
CA PHE A 259 -5.34 -8.67 14.07
C PHE A 259 -5.24 -10.13 14.53
N PHE A 260 -5.82 -11.04 13.77
CA PHE A 260 -5.89 -12.47 14.12
C PHE A 260 -6.44 -12.75 15.52
N ASP A 261 -7.50 -12.00 15.89
CA ASP A 261 -8.10 -12.02 17.24
C ASP A 261 -7.11 -11.65 18.36
N ARG A 262 -6.15 -10.75 18.05
CA ARG A 262 -5.18 -10.20 19.01
C ARG A 262 -5.15 -8.68 18.91
N VAL A 263 -5.55 -8.05 20.01
CA VAL A 263 -5.50 -6.59 20.20
C VAL A 263 -4.32 -6.27 21.11
N MET A 264 -3.44 -5.40 20.69
CA MET A 264 -2.34 -4.97 21.53
C MET A 264 -2.84 -4.09 22.67
N ILE A 265 -2.40 -4.39 23.88
CA ILE A 265 -2.78 -3.70 25.09
C ILE A 265 -1.53 -3.31 25.91
N GLN A 266 -1.71 -2.38 26.85
CA GLN A 266 -0.65 -1.91 27.73
C GLN A 266 -1.14 -1.83 29.17
N ASP A 267 -0.29 -2.17 30.15
CA ASP A 267 -0.61 -2.00 31.55
C ASP A 267 -0.15 -0.63 32.09
N ASP A 268 -0.43 -0.34 33.38
CA ASP A 268 0.00 0.87 34.04
C ASP A 268 1.53 1.03 34.13
N ALA A 269 2.27 -0.09 34.08
CA ALA A 269 3.75 -0.08 34.03
C ALA A 269 4.30 0.16 32.64
N LYS A 270 3.44 0.37 31.63
CA LYS A 270 3.77 0.57 30.22
C LYS A 270 4.35 -0.67 29.53
N LEU A 271 4.05 -1.85 30.05
CA LEU A 271 4.37 -3.10 29.39
C LEU A 271 3.25 -3.50 28.45
N PHE A 272 3.64 -4.05 27.31
CA PHE A 272 2.72 -4.51 26.27
C PHE A 272 2.36 -5.98 26.44
N GLY A 273 1.12 -6.30 26.09
CA GLY A 273 0.56 -7.64 26.01
C GLY A 273 -0.55 -7.68 24.97
N TYR A 274 -1.36 -8.73 24.98
CA TYR A 274 -2.45 -8.89 24.01
C TYR A 274 -3.72 -9.41 24.66
N ALA A 275 -4.83 -8.82 24.29
CA ALA A 275 -6.18 -9.31 24.56
C ALA A 275 -6.79 -9.91 23.27
N ASN A 276 -7.87 -10.64 23.39
CA ASN A 276 -8.71 -11.01 22.24
C ASN A 276 -9.73 -9.90 21.91
N ALA A 277 -10.46 -10.05 20.81
CA ALA A 277 -11.48 -9.08 20.38
C ALA A 277 -12.64 -8.91 21.40
N SER A 278 -12.79 -9.77 22.39
CA SER A 278 -13.74 -9.60 23.50
C SER A 278 -13.13 -8.93 24.74
N GLY A 279 -11.91 -8.43 24.67
CA GLY A 279 -11.23 -7.77 25.80
C GLY A 279 -10.62 -8.71 26.85
N GLN A 280 -10.60 -10.03 26.60
CA GLN A 280 -10.01 -11.00 27.52
C GLN A 280 -8.50 -11.09 27.30
N LEU A 281 -7.70 -11.05 28.38
CA LEU A 281 -6.26 -11.21 28.30
C LEU A 281 -5.90 -12.60 27.74
N VAL A 282 -5.08 -12.59 26.69
CA VAL A 282 -4.47 -13.79 26.09
C VAL A 282 -2.99 -13.86 26.48
N ILE A 283 -2.28 -12.77 26.30
CA ILE A 283 -0.88 -12.64 26.69
C ILE A 283 -0.80 -11.47 27.66
N THR A 284 -0.43 -11.78 28.90
CA THR A 284 -0.30 -10.75 29.96
C THR A 284 0.79 -9.74 29.60
N PRO A 285 0.63 -8.44 29.91
CA PRO A 285 1.63 -7.43 29.67
C PRO A 285 2.97 -7.80 30.29
N GLN A 286 4.00 -7.88 29.46
CA GLN A 286 5.36 -8.26 29.87
C GLN A 286 6.45 -7.75 28.94
N TYR A 287 6.09 -7.23 27.77
CA TYR A 287 7.05 -6.78 26.77
C TYR A 287 7.28 -5.27 26.86
N ILE A 288 8.52 -4.82 26.62
CA ILE A 288 8.85 -3.39 26.59
C ILE A 288 8.26 -2.73 25.34
N ARG A 289 8.24 -3.47 24.22
CA ARG A 289 7.58 -3.10 22.96
C ARG A 289 6.95 -4.32 22.33
N ALA A 290 5.94 -4.10 21.52
CA ALA A 290 5.26 -5.14 20.78
C ALA A 290 4.76 -4.57 19.45
N ASN A 291 4.63 -5.42 18.44
CA ASN A 291 4.00 -5.11 17.16
C ASN A 291 2.70 -5.92 17.05
N SER A 292 1.81 -5.50 16.15
CA SER A 292 0.63 -6.28 15.81
C SER A 292 1.01 -7.64 15.21
N PHE A 293 0.11 -8.61 15.34
CA PHE A 293 0.29 -9.91 14.69
C PHE A 293 0.14 -9.81 13.18
N GLU A 294 0.96 -10.52 12.44
CA GLU A 294 0.96 -10.57 10.97
C GLU A 294 1.19 -11.98 10.45
N GLU A 295 0.72 -12.27 9.23
CA GLU A 295 1.07 -13.52 8.54
C GLU A 295 2.51 -13.51 8.10
N THR A 296 3.24 -14.55 8.46
CA THR A 296 4.66 -14.73 8.14
C THR A 296 4.92 -16.17 7.67
N PRO A 297 6.08 -16.47 7.13
CA PRO A 297 6.45 -17.85 6.80
C PRO A 297 6.43 -18.83 7.98
N LEU A 298 6.43 -18.34 9.22
CA LEU A 298 6.30 -19.14 10.44
C LEU A 298 4.85 -19.32 10.93
N GLY A 299 3.89 -18.81 10.17
CA GLY A 299 2.50 -18.67 10.58
C GLY A 299 2.20 -17.27 11.09
N VAL A 300 1.16 -17.12 11.90
CA VAL A 300 0.79 -15.81 12.45
C VAL A 300 1.70 -15.50 13.64
N THR A 301 2.48 -14.44 13.57
CA THR A 301 3.49 -14.09 14.59
C THR A 301 3.51 -12.60 14.89
N ALA A 302 4.11 -12.23 16.02
CA ALA A 302 4.42 -10.84 16.37
C ALA A 302 5.88 -10.69 16.82
N VAL A 303 6.46 -9.55 16.52
CA VAL A 303 7.80 -9.15 17.01
C VAL A 303 7.64 -8.41 18.32
N VAL A 304 8.38 -8.82 19.35
CA VAL A 304 8.32 -8.22 20.71
C VAL A 304 9.69 -7.96 21.27
N GLN A 305 9.79 -6.99 22.17
CA GLN A 305 11.01 -6.63 22.87
C GLN A 305 10.95 -7.08 24.34
N PHE A 306 11.88 -7.92 24.77
CA PHE A 306 11.99 -8.42 26.15
C PHE A 306 12.87 -7.55 27.05
N SER A 307 13.94 -6.97 26.48
CA SER A 307 14.85 -6.02 27.15
C SER A 307 15.50 -5.11 26.11
N ASP A 308 16.32 -4.14 26.52
CA ASP A 308 16.85 -3.06 25.66
C ASP A 308 17.43 -3.53 24.30
N GLN A 309 18.00 -4.72 24.23
CA GLN A 309 18.58 -5.26 23.00
C GLN A 309 18.10 -6.68 22.66
N ASP A 310 17.12 -7.19 23.42
CA ASP A 310 16.62 -8.54 23.25
C ASP A 310 15.23 -8.49 22.63
N TRP A 311 15.18 -8.68 21.33
CA TRP A 311 13.96 -8.84 20.58
C TRP A 311 13.73 -10.30 20.23
N GLY A 312 12.50 -10.66 19.97
CA GLY A 312 12.15 -12.00 19.52
C GLY A 312 10.80 -12.02 18.82
N VAL A 313 10.46 -13.21 18.36
CA VAL A 313 9.21 -13.51 17.66
C VAL A 313 8.39 -14.46 18.54
N ILE A 314 7.11 -14.19 18.66
CA ILE A 314 6.14 -15.00 19.40
C ILE A 314 5.01 -15.45 18.47
N ASP A 315 4.39 -16.57 18.82
CA ASP A 315 3.13 -17.03 18.20
C ASP A 315 1.89 -16.43 18.89
N LEU A 316 0.70 -16.81 18.41
CA LEU A 316 -0.59 -16.30 18.92
C LEU A 316 -0.86 -16.64 20.41
N GLU A 317 -0.24 -17.66 20.94
CA GLU A 317 -0.33 -18.08 22.34
C GLU A 317 0.74 -17.41 23.23
N GLY A 318 1.69 -16.68 22.61
CA GLY A 318 2.80 -16.03 23.30
C GLY A 318 4.00 -16.94 23.53
N GLU A 319 4.02 -18.11 22.88
CA GLU A 319 5.19 -18.98 22.90
C GLU A 319 6.33 -18.36 22.09
N ILE A 320 7.52 -18.40 22.64
CA ILE A 320 8.69 -17.74 22.04
C ILE A 320 9.25 -18.65 20.95
N LEU A 321 9.17 -18.19 19.69
CA LEU A 321 9.74 -18.88 18.54
C LEU A 321 11.25 -18.59 18.40
N THR A 322 11.66 -17.36 18.68
CA THR A 322 13.06 -16.95 18.70
C THR A 322 13.32 -15.80 19.65
N ARG A 323 14.59 -15.62 20.07
CA ARG A 323 15.07 -14.52 20.92
C ARG A 323 16.46 -14.04 20.46
N GLU A 324 16.94 -13.02 21.14
CA GLU A 324 18.29 -12.45 20.95
C GLU A 324 18.49 -11.86 19.54
N ILE A 325 17.39 -11.41 18.90
CA ILE A 325 17.47 -10.68 17.64
C ILE A 325 17.97 -9.27 17.96
N ILE A 326 19.13 -8.90 17.43
CA ILE A 326 19.66 -7.54 17.56
C ILE A 326 18.93 -6.64 16.56
N ALA A 327 18.24 -5.64 17.06
CA ALA A 327 17.60 -4.64 16.21
C ALA A 327 18.65 -3.65 15.67
N GLN A 328 18.57 -3.36 14.38
CA GLN A 328 19.40 -2.34 13.74
C GLN A 328 18.81 -0.92 13.94
N HIS A 329 17.55 -0.84 14.35
CA HIS A 329 16.82 0.41 14.56
C HIS A 329 16.06 0.39 15.88
N TRP A 330 15.76 1.57 16.43
CA TRP A 330 15.01 1.72 17.69
C TRP A 330 13.58 1.13 17.65
N SER A 331 13.00 1.00 16.42
CA SER A 331 11.67 0.40 16.21
C SER A 331 11.67 -1.15 16.19
N GLY A 332 12.83 -1.77 16.31
CA GLY A 332 12.98 -3.22 16.29
C GLY A 332 13.51 -3.79 14.98
N PRO A 333 13.63 -5.11 14.88
CA PRO A 333 13.99 -5.78 13.64
C PRO A 333 12.83 -5.71 12.65
N HIS A 334 13.12 -5.24 11.44
CA HIS A 334 12.15 -5.25 10.35
C HIS A 334 12.36 -6.50 9.48
N PHE A 335 11.26 -7.21 9.25
CA PHE A 335 11.21 -8.35 8.34
C PHE A 335 10.33 -7.98 7.13
N TYR A 336 10.85 -8.23 5.94
CA TYR A 336 10.08 -8.13 4.70
C TYR A 336 9.87 -9.54 4.15
N ASN A 337 8.63 -9.95 3.97
CA ASN A 337 8.28 -11.33 3.58
C ASN A 337 8.92 -12.40 4.48
N GLY A 338 9.12 -12.12 5.77
CA GLY A 338 9.73 -13.02 6.75
C GLY A 338 11.26 -13.10 6.71
N TYR A 339 11.92 -12.16 6.03
CA TYR A 339 13.37 -12.12 5.92
C TYR A 339 13.92 -10.75 6.31
N ARG A 340 15.18 -10.73 6.74
CA ARG A 340 15.97 -9.52 6.93
C ARG A 340 17.37 -9.73 6.40
N THR A 341 18.07 -8.66 6.09
CA THR A 341 19.46 -8.70 5.65
C THR A 341 20.37 -8.08 6.70
N GLU A 342 21.57 -8.60 6.82
CA GLU A 342 22.55 -8.13 7.78
C GLU A 342 23.94 -8.09 7.14
N LYS A 343 24.67 -6.98 7.38
CA LYS A 343 26.07 -6.88 7.00
C LYS A 343 26.91 -7.64 8.03
N THR A 344 27.49 -8.78 7.64
CA THR A 344 28.25 -9.66 8.51
C THR A 344 29.76 -9.46 8.42
N ASP A 345 30.27 -8.87 7.32
CA ASP A 345 31.66 -8.47 7.15
C ASP A 345 31.74 -7.29 6.15
N VAL A 346 32.92 -6.75 5.92
CA VAL A 346 33.15 -5.59 5.03
C VAL A 346 32.55 -5.79 3.65
N ASN A 347 32.70 -6.97 3.07
CA ASN A 347 32.23 -7.35 1.75
C ASN A 347 31.17 -8.46 1.78
N THR A 348 30.49 -8.66 2.91
CA THR A 348 29.55 -9.77 3.06
C THR A 348 28.24 -9.32 3.68
N TYR A 349 27.16 -9.65 3.00
CA TYR A 349 25.80 -9.56 3.51
C TYR A 349 25.18 -10.95 3.62
N SER A 350 24.41 -11.17 4.66
CA SER A 350 23.65 -12.41 4.88
C SER A 350 22.16 -12.12 4.83
N LEU A 351 21.41 -13.01 4.20
CA LEU A 351 19.96 -13.09 4.31
C LEU A 351 19.62 -14.02 5.48
N LEU A 352 18.83 -13.54 6.41
CA LEU A 352 18.37 -14.30 7.57
C LEU A 352 16.85 -14.44 7.52
N ASN A 353 16.35 -15.60 7.96
CA ASN A 353 14.94 -15.81 8.21
C ASN A 353 14.52 -15.23 9.59
N MET A 354 13.24 -15.32 9.93
CA MET A 354 12.71 -14.83 11.20
C MET A 354 13.26 -15.56 12.44
N LEU A 355 13.79 -16.77 12.27
CA LEU A 355 14.47 -17.51 13.35
C LEU A 355 15.92 -17.07 13.57
N GLY A 356 16.41 -16.10 12.76
CA GLY A 356 17.81 -15.67 12.79
C GLY A 356 18.76 -16.63 12.11
N GLU A 357 18.25 -17.65 11.41
CA GLU A 357 19.07 -18.60 10.67
C GLU A 357 19.51 -17.99 9.34
N THR A 358 20.78 -18.16 9.00
CA THR A 358 21.31 -17.70 7.72
C THR A 358 20.78 -18.58 6.59
N VAL A 359 20.06 -17.98 5.66
CA VAL A 359 19.58 -18.63 4.43
C VAL A 359 20.72 -18.76 3.43
N PHE A 360 21.41 -17.65 3.16
CA PHE A 360 22.68 -17.62 2.44
C PHE A 360 23.49 -16.38 2.83
N SER A 361 24.77 -16.38 2.45
CA SER A 361 25.65 -15.23 2.56
C SER A 361 26.25 -14.90 1.20
N LEU A 362 26.25 -13.64 0.84
CA LEU A 362 26.78 -13.12 -0.41
C LEU A 362 28.05 -12.31 -0.13
N THR A 363 29.19 -12.75 -0.67
CA THR A 363 30.46 -12.04 -0.53
C THR A 363 30.90 -11.53 -1.90
N ILE A 364 30.89 -10.21 -2.05
CA ILE A 364 31.28 -9.51 -3.29
C ILE A 364 32.07 -8.28 -2.90
N ASP A 365 33.15 -7.99 -3.62
CA ASP A 365 33.92 -6.76 -3.40
C ASP A 365 33.03 -5.53 -3.61
N HIS A 366 33.11 -4.59 -2.67
CA HIS A 366 32.32 -3.35 -2.68
C HIS A 366 30.80 -3.53 -2.57
N ILE A 367 30.31 -4.67 -2.08
CA ILE A 367 28.86 -4.82 -1.83
C ILE A 367 28.41 -3.82 -0.75
N VAL A 368 27.35 -3.07 -1.04
CA VAL A 368 26.80 -2.05 -0.13
C VAL A 368 25.40 -2.38 0.37
N SER A 369 24.69 -3.25 -0.31
CA SER A 369 23.39 -3.74 0.17
C SER A 369 23.00 -5.10 -0.43
N LEU A 370 22.17 -5.80 0.30
CA LEU A 370 21.41 -6.98 -0.14
C LEU A 370 19.95 -6.73 0.23
N GLY A 371 19.05 -6.83 -0.72
CA GLY A 371 17.61 -6.74 -0.49
C GLY A 371 17.01 -8.05 0.02
N THR A 372 15.81 -7.99 0.52
CA THR A 372 15.00 -9.16 0.87
C THR A 372 14.38 -9.78 -0.38
N PRO A 373 13.91 -11.05 -0.31
CA PRO A 373 13.30 -11.72 -1.45
C PRO A 373 12.03 -11.02 -1.92
N MET A 374 11.94 -10.82 -3.23
CA MET A 374 10.72 -10.43 -3.93
C MET A 374 9.79 -11.63 -4.13
N GLU A 375 8.62 -11.43 -4.72
CA GLU A 375 7.63 -12.50 -4.96
C GLU A 375 8.19 -13.68 -5.78
N ASN A 376 9.10 -13.40 -6.72
CA ASN A 376 9.78 -14.44 -7.52
C ASN A 376 10.96 -15.11 -6.82
N SER A 377 11.16 -14.87 -5.51
CA SER A 377 12.26 -15.42 -4.72
C SER A 377 13.67 -14.98 -5.18
N LEU A 378 13.77 -13.84 -5.86
CA LEU A 378 15.04 -13.18 -6.17
C LEU A 378 15.27 -12.00 -5.22
N CYS A 379 16.54 -11.73 -4.94
CA CYS A 379 16.97 -10.57 -4.16
C CYS A 379 17.85 -9.67 -5.02
N TRP A 380 17.62 -8.36 -4.95
CA TRP A 380 18.58 -7.39 -5.47
C TRP A 380 19.79 -7.29 -4.56
N PHE A 381 20.99 -7.20 -5.13
CA PHE A 381 22.17 -6.74 -4.40
C PHE A 381 22.79 -5.55 -5.11
N ALA A 382 23.45 -4.67 -4.38
CA ALA A 382 24.09 -3.49 -4.92
C ALA A 382 25.59 -3.47 -4.63
N VAL A 383 26.35 -3.01 -5.62
CA VAL A 383 27.79 -2.80 -5.55
C VAL A 383 28.10 -1.32 -5.82
N ASP A 384 28.99 -0.74 -5.03
CA ASP A 384 29.47 0.61 -5.18
C ASP A 384 31.00 0.62 -5.23
N GLU A 385 31.57 0.71 -6.44
CA GLU A 385 33.02 0.69 -6.64
C GLU A 385 33.74 1.90 -6.05
N LYS A 386 33.02 3.03 -5.86
CA LYS A 386 33.61 4.25 -5.33
C LYS A 386 33.55 4.30 -3.80
N GLY A 387 32.66 3.56 -3.18
CA GLY A 387 32.48 3.49 -1.74
C GLY A 387 32.02 4.80 -1.11
N ASP A 388 31.39 5.67 -1.87
CA ASP A 388 30.93 6.99 -1.48
C ASP A 388 29.40 6.96 -1.33
N GLU A 389 28.93 7.09 -0.10
CA GLU A 389 27.49 7.06 0.22
C GLU A 389 26.72 8.21 -0.45
N THR A 390 27.39 9.25 -0.90
CA THR A 390 26.77 10.43 -1.53
C THR A 390 26.37 10.21 -2.98
N HIS A 391 26.89 9.17 -3.66
CA HIS A 391 26.67 8.91 -5.08
C HIS A 391 25.83 7.64 -5.29
N TRP A 392 24.73 7.48 -4.57
CA TRP A 392 23.83 6.32 -4.66
C TRP A 392 23.36 6.01 -6.09
N TYR A 393 23.26 6.99 -6.97
CA TYR A 393 22.90 6.84 -8.40
C TYR A 393 23.99 6.16 -9.25
N GLU A 394 25.21 6.01 -8.74
CA GLU A 394 26.31 5.30 -9.42
C GLU A 394 26.35 3.80 -9.06
N ARG A 395 25.56 3.37 -8.09
CA ARG A 395 25.47 1.95 -7.69
C ARG A 395 25.04 1.08 -8.86
N ARG A 396 25.61 -0.11 -8.89
CA ARG A 396 25.21 -1.15 -9.84
C ARG A 396 24.51 -2.27 -9.09
N TYR A 397 23.45 -2.77 -9.69
CA TYR A 397 22.59 -3.77 -9.10
C TYR A 397 22.66 -5.06 -9.89
N GLY A 398 22.62 -6.20 -9.18
CA GLY A 398 22.51 -7.54 -9.73
C GLY A 398 21.44 -8.33 -8.99
N LEU A 399 21.13 -9.51 -9.46
CA LEU A 399 20.15 -10.41 -8.88
C LEU A 399 20.84 -11.68 -8.34
N VAL A 400 20.37 -12.16 -7.18
CA VAL A 400 20.78 -13.40 -6.54
C VAL A 400 19.55 -14.20 -6.14
N ASN A 401 19.61 -15.53 -6.27
CA ASN A 401 18.51 -16.40 -5.85
C ASN A 401 18.62 -16.79 -4.35
N MET A 402 17.63 -17.52 -3.85
CA MET A 402 17.57 -17.98 -2.44
C MET A 402 18.64 -19.02 -2.08
N GLN A 403 19.40 -19.52 -3.04
CA GLN A 403 20.57 -20.40 -2.83
C GLN A 403 21.88 -19.62 -2.75
N GLY A 404 21.84 -18.28 -2.94
CA GLY A 404 23.01 -17.41 -2.98
C GLY A 404 23.76 -17.46 -4.33
N GLU A 405 23.12 -17.98 -5.39
CA GLU A 405 23.70 -18.01 -6.73
C GLU A 405 23.39 -16.69 -7.45
N ILE A 406 24.43 -16.06 -8.00
CA ILE A 406 24.27 -14.83 -8.78
C ILE A 406 23.59 -15.18 -10.09
N ILE A 407 22.44 -14.55 -10.34
CA ILE A 407 21.64 -14.69 -11.55
C ILE A 407 22.06 -13.68 -12.59
N THR A 408 22.26 -12.41 -12.17
CA THR A 408 22.87 -11.38 -13.00
C THR A 408 23.97 -10.66 -12.22
N ASP A 409 25.04 -10.32 -12.91
CA ASP A 409 26.09 -9.47 -12.35
C ASP A 409 25.55 -8.07 -12.04
N ALA A 410 26.26 -7.33 -11.16
CA ALA A 410 25.92 -5.96 -10.80
C ALA A 410 26.27 -4.98 -11.94
N VAL A 411 25.45 -4.95 -12.97
CA VAL A 411 25.64 -4.12 -14.18
C VAL A 411 24.52 -3.12 -14.42
N TRP A 412 23.38 -3.31 -13.78
CA TRP A 412 22.18 -2.51 -13.98
C TRP A 412 22.13 -1.32 -13.03
N ILE A 413 21.47 -0.25 -13.45
CA ILE A 413 20.97 0.79 -12.55
C ILE A 413 19.53 0.38 -12.20
N LYS A 414 19.21 0.34 -10.91
CA LYS A 414 17.84 0.06 -10.47
C LYS A 414 17.08 1.38 -10.43
N PRO A 415 15.89 1.50 -11.03
CA PRO A 415 15.02 2.64 -10.80
C PRO A 415 14.55 2.65 -9.34
N ASP A 416 14.30 3.83 -8.78
CA ASP A 416 14.02 4.00 -7.35
C ASP A 416 12.73 3.30 -6.88
N PHE A 417 11.78 3.07 -7.79
CA PHE A 417 10.44 2.56 -7.48
C PHE A 417 10.09 1.23 -8.17
N SER A 418 11.04 0.62 -8.89
CA SER A 418 10.74 -0.62 -9.60
C SER A 418 10.65 -1.80 -8.65
N GLY A 419 9.48 -2.39 -8.65
CA GLY A 419 9.20 -3.69 -8.08
C GLY A 419 9.43 -4.82 -9.07
N TYR A 420 8.81 -5.93 -8.77
CA TYR A 420 8.57 -7.04 -9.65
C TYR A 420 7.07 -7.07 -9.96
N SER A 421 6.71 -7.11 -11.21
CA SER A 421 5.32 -7.25 -11.64
C SER A 421 5.23 -8.19 -12.84
N GLU A 422 4.27 -9.10 -12.80
CA GLU A 422 3.92 -10.05 -13.88
C GLU A 422 5.11 -10.79 -14.51
N GLY A 423 6.16 -11.02 -13.75
CA GLY A 423 7.34 -11.73 -14.24
C GLY A 423 8.48 -10.85 -14.75
N TYR A 424 8.36 -9.54 -14.61
CA TYR A 424 9.32 -8.58 -15.11
C TYR A 424 9.86 -7.64 -14.02
N HIS A 425 11.13 -7.23 -14.20
CA HIS A 425 11.79 -6.19 -13.42
C HIS A 425 12.21 -5.06 -14.33
N ILE A 426 11.82 -3.85 -14.02
CA ILE A 426 12.33 -2.67 -14.73
C ILE A 426 13.81 -2.46 -14.36
N ILE A 427 14.62 -2.21 -15.36
CA ILE A 427 16.03 -1.87 -15.19
C ILE A 427 16.40 -0.67 -16.05
N VAL A 428 17.47 0.00 -15.64
CA VAL A 428 18.03 1.15 -16.35
C VAL A 428 19.43 0.83 -16.86
N GLN A 429 19.72 1.26 -18.07
CA GLN A 429 21.06 1.23 -18.64
C GLN A 429 21.43 2.61 -19.20
N MET A 430 22.69 3.01 -19.06
CA MET A 430 23.21 4.19 -19.73
C MET A 430 23.57 3.85 -21.16
N ILE A 431 22.89 4.42 -22.14
CA ILE A 431 23.13 4.25 -23.57
C ILE A 431 23.41 5.63 -24.16
N ASP A 432 24.61 5.82 -24.69
CA ASP A 432 25.08 7.11 -25.26
C ASP A 432 24.92 8.31 -24.29
N GLY A 433 25.09 8.04 -22.98
CA GLY A 433 24.97 9.05 -21.92
C GLY A 433 23.55 9.38 -21.49
N GLN A 434 22.55 8.68 -22.02
CA GLN A 434 21.14 8.79 -21.62
C GLN A 434 20.68 7.57 -20.81
N ARG A 435 19.83 7.80 -19.82
CA ARG A 435 19.15 6.72 -19.11
C ARG A 435 18.10 6.13 -20.04
N LYS A 436 18.14 4.82 -20.23
CA LYS A 436 17.11 4.06 -20.96
C LYS A 436 16.62 2.89 -20.12
N LEU A 437 15.31 2.69 -20.11
CA LEU A 437 14.65 1.65 -19.36
C LEU A 437 14.34 0.46 -20.25
N GLY A 438 14.31 -0.71 -19.64
CA GLY A 438 13.95 -2.00 -20.26
C GLY A 438 13.57 -2.99 -19.17
N TYR A 439 13.39 -4.26 -19.54
CA TYR A 439 12.85 -5.24 -18.60
C TYR A 439 13.70 -6.53 -18.60
N LEU A 440 14.00 -7.02 -17.39
CA LEU A 440 14.49 -8.38 -17.16
C LEU A 440 13.31 -9.31 -16.89
N ASP A 441 13.41 -10.55 -17.33
CA ASP A 441 12.49 -11.62 -16.97
C ASP A 441 12.86 -12.29 -15.62
N ASN A 442 12.06 -13.26 -15.20
CA ASN A 442 12.30 -14.06 -13.98
C ASN A 442 13.62 -14.83 -13.96
N SER A 443 14.25 -15.05 -15.11
CA SER A 443 15.57 -15.67 -15.19
C SER A 443 16.71 -14.67 -15.03
N GLY A 444 16.40 -13.37 -14.93
CA GLY A 444 17.37 -12.29 -14.95
C GLY A 444 17.92 -11.98 -16.34
N SER A 445 17.31 -12.54 -17.40
CA SER A 445 17.67 -12.25 -18.79
C SER A 445 16.99 -10.98 -19.26
N LEU A 446 17.67 -10.20 -20.13
CA LEU A 446 17.10 -9.01 -20.74
C LEU A 446 15.98 -9.44 -21.72
N ALA A 447 14.73 -9.35 -21.27
CA ALA A 447 13.55 -9.72 -22.06
C ALA A 447 13.20 -8.61 -23.06
N ILE A 448 13.21 -7.36 -22.60
CA ILE A 448 12.91 -6.19 -23.43
C ILE A 448 14.08 -5.23 -23.33
N PRO A 449 14.71 -4.85 -24.47
CA PRO A 449 15.89 -3.98 -24.48
C PRO A 449 15.64 -2.63 -23.84
N CYS A 450 16.70 -2.02 -23.26
CA CYS A 450 16.63 -0.69 -22.69
C CYS A 450 16.60 0.36 -23.83
N VAL A 451 15.41 0.73 -24.26
CA VAL A 451 15.17 1.71 -25.33
C VAL A 451 14.23 2.82 -24.93
N PHE A 452 13.51 2.66 -23.82
CA PHE A 452 12.47 3.57 -23.35
C PHE A 452 13.08 4.72 -22.55
N ASP A 453 12.48 5.90 -22.64
CA ASP A 453 12.80 7.06 -21.82
C ASP A 453 12.11 6.99 -20.47
N ASP A 454 10.93 6.34 -20.42
CA ASP A 454 10.17 6.06 -19.24
C ASP A 454 9.43 4.73 -19.40
N ALA A 455 9.14 4.03 -18.30
CA ALA A 455 8.50 2.72 -18.32
C ALA A 455 7.89 2.40 -16.97
N ASP A 456 6.64 1.91 -16.99
CA ASP A 456 5.91 1.43 -15.83
C ASP A 456 5.98 -0.10 -15.73
N ASP A 457 5.60 -0.63 -14.58
CA ASP A 457 5.44 -2.06 -14.36
C ASP A 457 4.35 -2.63 -15.28
N PHE A 458 4.50 -3.92 -15.65
CA PHE A 458 3.43 -4.63 -16.34
C PHE A 458 2.21 -4.76 -15.45
N ASP A 459 1.06 -4.42 -16.00
CA ASP A 459 -0.26 -4.64 -15.39
C ASP A 459 -1.20 -5.23 -16.44
N ASN A 460 -1.83 -6.37 -16.10
CA ASN A 460 -2.74 -7.07 -16.99
C ASN A 460 -2.17 -7.34 -18.41
N GLY A 461 -0.86 -7.63 -18.52
CA GLY A 461 -0.17 -8.02 -19.75
C GLY A 461 0.30 -6.86 -20.63
N LEU A 462 0.10 -5.61 -20.23
CA LEU A 462 0.64 -4.43 -20.90
C LEU A 462 1.47 -3.58 -19.94
N ALA A 463 2.46 -2.87 -20.48
CA ALA A 463 3.23 -1.85 -19.75
C ALA A 463 3.17 -0.53 -20.49
N PHE A 464 2.96 0.56 -19.77
CA PHE A 464 3.06 1.90 -20.32
C PHE A 464 4.53 2.29 -20.47
N VAL A 465 4.87 2.87 -21.62
CA VAL A 465 6.25 3.29 -21.92
C VAL A 465 6.26 4.59 -22.73
N ARG A 466 7.41 5.29 -22.67
CA ARG A 466 7.66 6.50 -23.44
C ARG A 466 8.94 6.36 -24.29
N ILE A 467 8.87 6.86 -25.53
CA ILE A 467 10.01 6.95 -26.45
C ILE A 467 9.95 8.32 -27.16
N GLY A 468 10.82 9.23 -26.81
CA GLY A 468 10.82 10.60 -27.33
C GLY A 468 9.48 11.30 -27.05
N ASN A 469 8.81 11.78 -28.07
CA ASN A 469 7.51 12.44 -27.97
C ASN A 469 6.31 11.47 -28.13
N ARG A 470 6.55 10.15 -28.08
CA ARG A 470 5.50 9.13 -28.14
C ARG A 470 5.42 8.35 -26.85
N CYS A 471 4.22 8.10 -26.38
CA CYS A 471 3.96 7.19 -25.27
C CYS A 471 2.85 6.23 -25.66
N GLY A 472 2.75 5.15 -24.91
CA GLY A 472 1.74 4.12 -25.17
C GLY A 472 2.04 2.82 -24.48
N TYR A 473 1.42 1.77 -24.97
CA TYR A 473 1.51 0.45 -24.35
C TYR A 473 2.28 -0.53 -25.23
N ILE A 474 3.07 -1.37 -24.56
CA ILE A 474 3.74 -2.53 -25.15
C ILE A 474 3.21 -3.82 -24.54
N ASP A 475 3.28 -4.91 -25.31
CA ASP A 475 3.02 -6.27 -24.84
C ASP A 475 4.26 -6.87 -24.13
N GLU A 476 4.11 -8.05 -23.55
CA GLU A 476 5.16 -8.82 -22.88
C GLU A 476 6.37 -9.17 -23.79
N ASN A 477 6.23 -9.03 -25.11
CA ASN A 477 7.33 -9.20 -26.07
C ASN A 477 7.98 -7.87 -26.47
N GLY A 478 7.58 -6.75 -25.87
CA GLY A 478 8.05 -5.41 -26.20
C GLY A 478 7.51 -4.86 -27.51
N ARG A 479 6.38 -5.42 -28.03
CA ARG A 479 5.74 -4.93 -29.25
C ARG A 479 4.78 -3.81 -28.91
N GLU A 480 4.79 -2.75 -29.75
CA GLU A 480 3.84 -1.65 -29.64
C GLU A 480 2.41 -2.19 -29.85
N VAL A 481 1.52 -1.91 -28.89
CA VAL A 481 0.09 -2.21 -28.95
C VAL A 481 -0.68 -0.98 -29.39
N TYR A 482 -0.52 0.13 -28.68
CA TYR A 482 -1.14 1.40 -29.04
C TYR A 482 -0.23 2.54 -28.57
N PHE A 483 0.05 3.50 -29.47
CA PHE A 483 0.91 4.65 -29.18
C PHE A 483 0.27 5.93 -29.72
N TRP A 484 0.50 7.04 -28.99
CA TRP A 484 0.09 8.38 -29.42
C TRP A 484 1.25 9.37 -29.24
N GLU A 485 1.18 10.46 -29.97
CA GLU A 485 2.08 11.60 -29.75
C GLU A 485 1.55 12.44 -28.60
N PHE A 486 2.42 12.84 -27.70
CA PHE A 486 2.10 13.86 -26.71
C PHE A 486 3.03 15.06 -26.95
N GLU A 487 2.48 16.25 -26.80
CA GLU A 487 3.32 17.45 -26.74
C GLU A 487 4.04 17.36 -25.38
N GLU A 488 5.39 17.39 -25.37
CA GLU A 488 6.14 17.45 -24.11
C GLU A 488 5.59 18.63 -23.33
N GLU A 489 4.90 18.37 -22.24
CA GLU A 489 4.89 19.34 -21.18
C GLU A 489 6.35 19.41 -20.70
N PRO A 490 7.00 20.58 -20.71
CA PRO A 490 8.31 20.72 -20.14
C PRO A 490 8.18 20.58 -18.61
N TYR A 491 8.06 19.35 -18.16
CA TYR A 491 8.43 19.03 -16.80
C TYR A 491 9.93 19.28 -16.76
N SER A 492 10.29 20.53 -16.43
CA SER A 492 11.63 20.83 -16.00
C SER A 492 11.93 19.84 -14.89
N ASP A 493 12.94 19.00 -15.12
CA ASP A 493 13.69 18.40 -14.03
C ASP A 493 13.79 19.46 -12.93
N VAL A 494 13.00 19.32 -11.88
CA VAL A 494 13.32 19.97 -10.63
C VAL A 494 14.55 19.22 -10.16
N SER A 495 15.69 19.60 -10.74
CA SER A 495 16.97 19.32 -10.13
C SER A 495 16.83 19.94 -8.74
N TYR A 496 16.82 19.13 -7.73
CA TYR A 496 17.21 19.56 -6.40
C TYR A 496 18.69 19.92 -6.55
N ASP A 497 18.95 21.12 -7.06
CA ASP A 497 20.22 21.77 -6.85
C ASP A 497 20.30 22.02 -5.35
N ASP A 498 21.03 21.16 -4.67
CA ASP A 498 21.59 21.44 -3.36
C ASP A 498 22.39 22.74 -3.49
N GLU A 499 21.75 23.88 -3.28
CA GLU A 499 22.47 25.11 -2.98
C GLU A 499 23.09 24.92 -1.59
N GLU A 500 24.39 24.59 -1.60
CA GLU A 500 25.30 24.79 -0.49
C GLU A 500 25.22 26.27 -0.05
N GLU A 501 24.74 26.52 1.16
CA GLU A 501 25.28 27.57 2.06
C GLU A 501 25.24 27.11 3.53
#